data_ceedbe7bc04554cb6a3c9801506b1d4f
#
_entry.id   ceedbe7bc04554cb6a3c9801506b1d4f
#
_cell.length_a   1.000
_cell.length_b   1.000
_cell.length_c   1.000
_cell.angle_alpha   90.00
_cell.angle_beta   90.00
_cell.angle_gamma   90.00
#
_symmetry.space_group_name_H-M   'P 1'
#
loop_
_entity.id
_entity.type
_entity.pdbx_description
1 polymer ?
#
loop_
_entity_poly.entity_id
_entity_poly.type
_entity_poly.pdbx_seq_one_letter_code
_entity_poly.pdbx_strand_id
1 'polypeptide(L)'
;MNNEYILEVKKKRLLFIDEFEKNIENICDELIKAKNDNQLSSIRVHKYLTSGGTLGKVKTARYLDEIGLDEKTKFKNLKEADIKKLVKYVIKQ
;
A
#
# COMPACT_ATOMS: atom_id res chain seq x y z
N MET A 1 -18.43 -21.09 1.49
CA MET A 1 -17.69 -20.08 0.76
C MET A 1 -16.92 -20.74 -0.39
N ASN A 2 -17.00 -20.17 -1.57
CA ASN A 2 -16.41 -20.74 -2.78
C ASN A 2 -14.90 -20.57 -2.77
N ASN A 3 -14.15 -21.66 -2.99
CA ASN A 3 -12.68 -21.62 -3.06
C ASN A 3 -12.19 -20.73 -4.20
N GLU A 4 -12.93 -20.66 -5.29
CA GLU A 4 -12.59 -19.80 -6.45
C GLU A 4 -12.61 -18.33 -6.05
N TYR A 5 -13.58 -17.92 -5.25
CA TYR A 5 -13.66 -16.54 -4.76
C TYR A 5 -12.43 -16.18 -3.94
N ILE A 6 -12.03 -17.06 -3.03
CA ILE A 6 -10.85 -16.84 -2.18
C ILE A 6 -9.58 -16.74 -3.01
N LEU A 7 -9.42 -17.59 -4.02
CA LEU A 7 -8.26 -17.56 -4.91
C LEU A 7 -8.24 -16.29 -5.75
N GLU A 8 -9.38 -15.83 -6.22
CA GLU A 8 -9.48 -14.58 -6.99
C GLU A 8 -9.08 -13.37 -6.15
N VAL A 9 -9.51 -13.31 -4.90
CA VAL A 9 -9.15 -12.23 -3.99
C VAL A 9 -7.64 -12.24 -3.72
N LYS A 10 -7.06 -13.42 -3.48
CA LYS A 10 -5.62 -13.54 -3.26
C LYS A 10 -4.83 -13.09 -4.48
N LYS A 11 -5.25 -13.49 -5.68
CA LYS A 11 -4.61 -13.08 -6.93
C LYS A 11 -4.67 -11.57 -7.12
N LYS A 12 -5.85 -10.99 -6.88
CA LYS A 12 -6.04 -9.54 -6.98
C LYS A 12 -5.10 -8.79 -6.04
N ARG A 13 -4.98 -9.25 -4.79
CA ARG A 13 -4.13 -8.62 -3.79
C ARG A 13 -2.66 -8.72 -4.15
N LEU A 14 -2.20 -9.91 -4.56
CA LEU A 14 -0.81 -10.11 -4.98
C LEU A 14 -0.48 -9.28 -6.20
N LEU A 15 -1.36 -9.24 -7.19
CA LEU A 15 -1.15 -8.46 -8.39
C LEU A 15 -1.03 -6.96 -8.06
N PHE A 16 -1.92 -6.46 -7.19
CA PHE A 16 -1.87 -5.07 -6.76
C PHE A 16 -0.52 -4.74 -6.11
N ILE A 17 -0.05 -5.61 -5.20
CA ILE A 17 1.23 -5.43 -4.52
C ILE A 17 2.39 -5.47 -5.50
N ASP A 18 2.39 -6.43 -6.42
CA ASP A 18 3.48 -6.63 -7.38
C ASP A 18 3.59 -5.51 -8.41
N GLU A 19 2.52 -4.77 -8.64
CA GLU A 19 2.50 -3.68 -9.61
C GLU A 19 2.88 -2.32 -9.05
N PHE A 20 3.26 -2.25 -7.78
CA PHE A 20 3.64 -0.98 -7.15
C PHE A 20 4.61 -0.15 -8.00
N GLU A 21 5.70 -0.75 -8.44
CA GLU A 21 6.73 -0.01 -9.17
C GLU A 21 6.26 0.50 -10.52
N LYS A 22 5.35 -0.23 -11.16
CA LYS A 22 4.76 0.19 -12.43
C LYS A 22 3.81 1.37 -12.25
N ASN A 23 3.24 1.53 -11.06
CA ASN A 23 2.18 2.51 -10.79
C ASN A 23 2.66 3.67 -9.93
N ILE A 24 3.96 3.85 -9.77
CA ILE A 24 4.52 4.94 -8.93
C ILE A 24 4.03 6.31 -9.40
N GLU A 25 3.93 6.54 -10.69
CA GLU A 25 3.45 7.82 -11.22
C GLU A 25 1.99 8.11 -10.84
N ASN A 26 1.21 7.07 -10.55
CA ASN A 26 -0.18 7.19 -10.17
C ASN A 26 -0.40 6.82 -8.70
N ILE A 27 0.64 6.93 -7.88
CA ILE A 27 0.61 6.42 -6.50
C ILE A 27 -0.55 7.01 -5.67
N CYS A 28 -0.86 8.28 -5.87
CA CYS A 28 -1.97 8.89 -5.13
C CYS A 28 -3.29 8.18 -5.42
N ASP A 29 -3.58 7.96 -6.70
CA ASP A 29 -4.80 7.28 -7.13
C ASP A 29 -4.81 5.82 -6.66
N GLU A 30 -3.66 5.17 -6.66
CA GLU A 30 -3.55 3.78 -6.21
C GLU A 30 -3.80 3.64 -4.70
N LEU A 31 -3.30 4.57 -3.90
CA LEU A 31 -3.56 4.56 -2.46
C LEU A 31 -5.04 4.79 -2.16
N ILE A 32 -5.67 5.71 -2.85
CA ILE A 32 -7.10 6.00 -2.69
C ILE A 32 -7.94 4.80 -3.13
N LYS A 33 -7.60 4.20 -4.26
CA LYS A 33 -8.27 3.00 -4.78
C LYS A 33 -8.22 1.86 -3.76
N ALA A 34 -7.03 1.58 -3.21
CA ALA A 34 -6.87 0.52 -2.25
C ALA A 34 -7.64 0.78 -0.96
N LYS A 35 -7.64 2.02 -0.49
CA LYS A 35 -8.38 2.40 0.71
C LYS A 35 -9.88 2.15 0.55
N ASN A 36 -10.41 2.39 -0.63
CA ASN A 36 -11.85 2.28 -0.89
C ASN A 36 -12.29 0.92 -1.43
N ASP A 37 -11.36 -0.01 -1.62
CA ASP A 37 -11.65 -1.35 -2.13
C ASP A 37 -11.67 -2.34 -0.98
N ASN A 38 -12.80 -3.00 -0.75
CA ASN A 38 -12.96 -3.96 0.36
C ASN A 38 -11.94 -5.09 0.33
N GLN A 39 -11.48 -5.49 -0.84
CA GLN A 39 -10.53 -6.59 -1.01
C GLN A 39 -9.08 -6.15 -0.85
N LEU A 40 -8.79 -4.87 -1.06
CA LEU A 40 -7.42 -4.32 -0.96
C LEU A 40 -7.18 -3.56 0.34
N SER A 41 -8.23 -3.06 0.97
CA SER A 41 -8.12 -2.15 2.12
C SER A 41 -7.48 -2.77 3.36
N SER A 42 -7.46 -4.09 3.46
CA SER A 42 -6.82 -4.78 4.58
C SER A 42 -5.35 -5.11 4.36
N ILE A 43 -4.80 -4.77 3.20
CA ILE A 43 -3.37 -4.94 2.92
C ILE A 43 -2.60 -3.91 3.73
N ARG A 44 -1.46 -4.32 4.27
CA ARG A 44 -0.57 -3.40 5.00
C ARG A 44 0.14 -2.48 4.01
N VAL A 45 0.13 -1.20 4.30
CA VAL A 45 0.78 -0.18 3.47
C VAL A 45 2.28 -0.48 3.30
N HIS A 46 2.94 -0.85 4.38
CA HIS A 46 4.36 -1.19 4.37
C HIS A 46 4.68 -2.32 3.39
N LYS A 47 3.85 -3.36 3.37
CA LYS A 47 4.04 -4.50 2.46
C LYS A 47 3.97 -4.06 0.99
N TYR A 48 3.01 -3.22 0.67
CA TYR A 48 2.83 -2.69 -0.69
C TYR A 48 4.03 -1.83 -1.11
N LEU A 49 4.42 -0.88 -0.27
CA LEU A 49 5.49 0.06 -0.60
C LEU A 49 6.85 -0.60 -0.73
N THR A 50 7.10 -1.68 0.00
CA THR A 50 8.42 -2.33 0.02
C THR A 50 8.51 -3.59 -0.83
N SER A 51 7.48 -3.92 -1.57
CA SER A 51 7.39 -5.19 -2.31
C SER A 51 8.48 -5.36 -3.37
N GLY A 52 8.83 -4.30 -4.05
CA GLY A 52 9.81 -4.36 -5.16
C GLY A 52 11.25 -4.10 -4.75
N GLY A 53 11.48 -3.76 -3.49
CA GLY A 53 12.82 -3.44 -3.02
C GLY A 53 13.29 -2.02 -3.33
N THR A 54 12.55 -1.23 -4.12
CA THR A 54 12.90 0.16 -4.41
C THR A 54 12.87 0.98 -3.13
N LEU A 55 11.88 0.76 -2.27
CA LEU A 55 11.82 1.38 -0.95
C LEU A 55 12.28 0.36 0.09
N GLY A 56 13.27 0.75 0.91
CA GLY A 56 13.80 -0.12 1.94
C GLY A 56 12.80 -0.37 3.07
N LYS A 57 12.79 -1.60 3.59
CA LYS A 57 11.84 -1.98 4.65
C LYS A 57 12.04 -1.19 5.93
N VAL A 58 13.29 -1.04 6.38
CA VAL A 58 13.61 -0.31 7.61
C VAL A 58 13.31 1.18 7.45
N LYS A 59 13.76 1.76 6.35
CA LYS A 59 13.55 3.17 6.07
C LYS A 59 12.07 3.52 5.99
N THR A 60 11.29 2.68 5.32
CA THR A 60 9.85 2.89 5.15
C THR A 60 9.11 2.74 6.49
N ALA A 61 9.50 1.77 7.31
CA ALA A 61 8.92 1.60 8.64
C ALA A 61 9.17 2.84 9.50
N ARG A 62 10.38 3.39 9.44
CA ARG A 62 10.73 4.63 10.17
C ARG A 62 9.89 5.81 9.71
N TYR A 63 9.71 5.94 8.39
CA TYR A 63 8.91 7.04 7.87
C TYR A 63 7.46 6.93 8.33
N LEU A 64 6.89 5.72 8.30
CA LEU A 64 5.54 5.49 8.79
C LEU A 64 5.42 5.91 10.26
N ASP A 65 6.38 5.54 11.10
CA ASP A 65 6.41 5.95 12.51
C ASP A 65 6.44 7.47 12.65
N GLU A 66 7.22 8.16 11.82
CA GLU A 66 7.34 9.62 11.85
C GLU A 66 6.03 10.33 11.59
N ILE A 67 5.17 9.74 10.78
CA ILE A 67 3.87 10.35 10.45
C ILE A 67 2.71 9.78 11.28
N GLY A 68 3.04 9.05 12.36
CA GLY A 68 2.04 8.52 13.29
C GLY A 68 1.41 7.21 12.87
N LEU A 69 2.00 6.51 11.92
CA LEU A 69 1.57 5.20 11.46
C LEU A 69 2.59 4.14 11.89
N ASP A 70 2.47 2.92 11.41
CA ASP A 70 3.46 1.85 11.67
C ASP A 70 3.41 0.80 10.56
N GLU A 71 4.23 -0.25 10.69
CA GLU A 71 4.28 -1.36 9.72
C GLU A 71 2.98 -2.13 9.61
N LYS A 72 2.11 -2.03 10.62
CA LYS A 72 0.84 -2.76 10.67
C LYS A 72 -0.30 -1.96 10.09
N THR A 73 -0.08 -0.68 9.79
CA THR A 73 -1.12 0.18 9.23
C THR A 73 -1.62 -0.37 7.91
N LYS A 74 -2.95 -0.46 7.77
CA LYS A 74 -3.61 -0.95 6.56
C LYS A 74 -4.13 0.23 5.74
N PHE A 75 -4.39 0.00 4.45
CA PHE A 75 -4.92 1.07 3.59
C PHE A 75 -6.18 1.70 4.16
N LYS A 76 -7.08 0.90 4.72
CA LYS A 76 -8.32 1.42 5.31
C LYS A 76 -8.10 2.40 6.45
N ASN A 77 -6.94 2.38 7.09
CA ASN A 77 -6.60 3.24 8.22
C ASN A 77 -5.96 4.57 7.79
N LEU A 78 -5.69 4.76 6.50
CA LEU A 78 -5.06 5.98 6.02
C LEU A 78 -6.06 7.14 5.98
N LYS A 79 -5.61 8.29 6.45
CA LYS A 79 -6.35 9.54 6.32
C LYS A 79 -5.85 10.27 5.07
N GLU A 80 -6.59 11.25 4.60
CA GLU A 80 -6.19 12.04 3.45
C GLU A 80 -4.80 12.67 3.64
N ALA A 81 -4.52 13.20 4.83
CA ALA A 81 -3.21 13.77 5.12
C ALA A 81 -2.09 12.73 5.05
N ASP A 82 -2.38 11.50 5.49
CA ASP A 82 -1.40 10.40 5.40
C ASP A 82 -1.08 10.07 3.95
N ILE A 83 -2.09 10.01 3.11
CA ILE A 83 -1.92 9.72 1.68
C ILE A 83 -1.02 10.77 1.03
N LYS A 84 -1.24 12.05 1.32
CA LYS A 84 -0.41 13.14 0.80
C LYS A 84 1.06 12.98 1.20
N LYS A 85 1.29 12.61 2.45
CA LYS A 85 2.65 12.40 2.96
C LYS A 85 3.32 11.20 2.30
N LEU A 86 2.58 10.11 2.13
CA LEU A 86 3.09 8.90 1.47
C LEU A 86 3.43 9.15 0.01
N VAL A 87 2.60 9.92 -0.70
CA VAL A 87 2.87 10.29 -2.09
C VAL A 87 4.21 11.02 -2.19
N LYS A 88 4.44 12.01 -1.33
CA LYS A 88 5.69 12.75 -1.31
C LYS A 88 6.88 11.83 -1.02
N TYR A 89 6.73 10.91 -0.07
CA TYR A 89 7.77 9.97 0.28
C TYR A 89 8.17 9.10 -0.91
N VAL A 90 7.17 8.52 -1.59
CA VAL A 90 7.39 7.63 -2.73
C VAL A 90 8.05 8.38 -3.89
N ILE A 91 7.57 9.57 -4.21
CA ILE A 91 8.08 10.35 -5.34
C ILE A 91 9.53 10.79 -5.14
N LYS A 92 9.95 11.03 -3.92
CA LYS A 92 11.31 11.48 -3.60
C LYS A 92 12.37 10.38 -3.66
N GLN A 93 11.99 9.14 -3.76
CA GLN A 93 12.95 8.03 -3.75
C GLN A 93 13.63 7.80 -5.09
#